data_f708048250f46b6982759057f87f6b04
#
_entry.id   f708048250f46b6982759057f87f6b04
#
_cell.length_a   1.000
_cell.length_b   1.000
_cell.length_c   1.000
_cell.angle_alpha   90.00
_cell.angle_beta   90.00
_cell.angle_gamma   90.00
#
_symmetry.space_group_name_H-M   'P 1'
#
loop_
_entity.id
_entity.type
_entity.pdbx_description
1 polymer ?
#
loop_
_entity_poly.entity_id
_entity_poly.type
_entity_poly.pdbx_seq_one_letter_code
_entity_poly.pdbx_strand_id
1 'polypeptide(L)'
;IITIPPPQMVANMKVNTMDGFNVGEPWGGVAVKQNIGFTFLATQDLWKDHPEKALVFNPEFVAAHRDQVKAIMKAVLEASVYVDDPKNKDEVAKIIGGPSYVNAPADVIDARLAGDYNLGGTLGAKKFTNDAMKFSDGGKVNFPRYGYGIWFQAQYARFYPDKMAGTDDFASVAKKLILQDLYLEVAKEMKIAVPDDDMKPITMKLDGVVFDPKKPGESWKK
;
A
#
# COMPACT_ATOMS: atom_id res chain seq x y z
N ILE A 1 0.52 12.26 18.62
CA ILE A 1 1.02 11.43 17.50
C ILE A 1 2.46 11.86 17.20
N ILE A 2 3.37 10.91 17.12
CA ILE A 2 4.78 11.12 16.78
C ILE A 2 5.14 10.27 15.56
N THR A 3 6.13 10.71 14.77
CA THR A 3 6.64 9.95 13.62
C THR A 3 7.93 9.26 14.01
N ILE A 4 7.96 7.93 13.87
CA ILE A 4 9.13 7.09 14.14
C ILE A 4 9.35 6.21 12.90
N PRO A 5 10.61 6.02 12.45
CA PRO A 5 10.89 5.09 11.35
C PRO A 5 10.42 3.67 11.68
N PRO A 6 9.78 2.95 10.74
CA PRO A 6 9.20 1.63 10.97
C PRO A 6 10.13 0.62 11.67
N PRO A 7 11.42 0.48 11.32
CA PRO A 7 12.33 -0.43 12.00
C PRO A 7 12.55 -0.14 13.49
N GLN A 8 12.29 1.10 13.92
CA GLN A 8 12.48 1.54 15.32
C GLN A 8 11.20 1.43 16.15
N MET A 9 10.02 1.25 15.53
CA MET A 9 8.74 1.27 16.24
C MET A 9 8.63 0.17 17.27
N VAL A 10 9.05 -1.06 16.93
CA VAL A 10 9.00 -2.22 17.85
C VAL A 10 9.88 -1.98 19.09
N ALA A 11 11.10 -1.45 18.88
CA ALA A 11 12.02 -1.14 19.98
C ALA A 11 11.48 -0.02 20.88
N ASN A 12 10.89 1.02 20.30
CA ASN A 12 10.29 2.11 21.06
C ASN A 12 9.08 1.65 21.88
N MET A 13 8.23 0.80 21.31
CA MET A 13 7.10 0.22 22.05
C MET A 13 7.59 -0.67 23.21
N LYS A 14 8.66 -1.45 23.00
CA LYS A 14 9.26 -2.30 24.04
C LYS A 14 9.72 -1.53 25.28
N VAL A 15 10.19 -0.29 25.10
CA VAL A 15 10.63 0.58 26.21
C VAL A 15 9.56 1.60 26.65
N ASN A 16 8.33 1.40 26.23
CA ASN A 16 7.15 2.19 26.61
C ASN A 16 7.24 3.68 26.24
N THR A 17 7.93 4.02 25.13
CA THR A 17 7.92 5.38 24.57
C THR A 17 6.72 5.64 23.66
N MET A 18 5.94 4.59 23.38
CA MET A 18 4.66 4.64 22.66
C MET A 18 3.74 3.51 23.11
N ASP A 19 2.43 3.75 23.06
CA ASP A 19 1.39 2.79 23.45
C ASP A 19 0.94 1.90 22.27
N GLY A 20 1.15 2.36 21.05
CA GLY A 20 0.79 1.65 19.82
C GLY A 20 1.31 2.36 18.58
N PHE A 21 1.25 1.68 17.44
CA PHE A 21 1.68 2.23 16.15
C PHE A 21 0.82 1.72 15.00
N ASN A 22 0.78 2.49 13.93
CA ASN A 22 0.28 2.08 12.63
C ASN A 22 1.46 2.04 11.67
N VAL A 23 1.69 0.89 11.03
CA VAL A 23 2.88 0.67 10.19
C VAL A 23 2.61 -0.39 9.13
N GLY A 24 3.36 -0.34 8.03
CA GLY A 24 3.38 -1.43 7.04
C GLY A 24 3.96 -2.72 7.63
N GLU A 25 3.52 -3.87 7.11
CA GLU A 25 4.10 -5.16 7.46
C GLU A 25 5.59 -5.22 7.04
N PRO A 26 6.43 -5.99 7.75
CA PRO A 26 6.09 -7.02 8.75
C PRO A 26 6.15 -6.57 10.22
N TRP A 27 6.22 -5.27 10.50
CA TRP A 27 6.54 -4.76 11.85
C TRP A 27 5.47 -5.07 12.90
N GLY A 28 4.19 -5.13 12.51
CA GLY A 28 3.13 -5.62 13.39
C GLY A 28 3.38 -7.09 13.78
N GLY A 29 3.73 -7.92 12.82
CA GLY A 29 4.10 -9.33 13.06
C GLY A 29 5.36 -9.48 13.93
N VAL A 30 6.35 -8.61 13.78
CA VAL A 30 7.56 -8.60 14.62
C VAL A 30 7.24 -8.27 16.07
N ALA A 31 6.38 -7.28 16.33
CA ALA A 31 5.94 -6.94 17.68
C ALA A 31 5.21 -8.11 18.37
N VAL A 32 4.33 -8.77 17.63
CA VAL A 32 3.62 -9.97 18.11
C VAL A 32 4.60 -11.12 18.40
N LYS A 33 5.53 -11.41 17.49
CA LYS A 33 6.54 -12.45 17.68
C LYS A 33 7.41 -12.23 18.91
N GLN A 34 7.69 -10.96 19.23
CA GLN A 34 8.47 -10.58 20.42
C GLN A 34 7.62 -10.45 21.70
N ASN A 35 6.33 -10.76 21.66
CA ASN A 35 5.39 -10.59 22.78
C ASN A 35 5.35 -9.16 23.35
N ILE A 36 5.55 -8.15 22.50
CA ILE A 36 5.54 -6.74 22.90
C ILE A 36 4.13 -6.16 22.79
N GLY A 37 3.32 -6.68 21.85
CA GLY A 37 1.97 -6.19 21.60
C GLY A 37 1.13 -7.17 20.80
N PHE A 38 -0.01 -6.70 20.35
CA PHE A 38 -0.94 -7.45 19.51
C PHE A 38 -1.40 -6.60 18.32
N THR A 39 -1.75 -7.25 17.22
CA THR A 39 -2.30 -6.59 16.03
C THR A 39 -3.81 -6.44 16.22
N PHE A 40 -4.26 -5.23 16.54
CA PHE A 40 -5.69 -4.95 16.73
C PHE A 40 -6.46 -5.08 15.42
N LEU A 41 -5.89 -4.59 14.32
CA LEU A 41 -6.57 -4.46 13.05
C LEU A 41 -5.55 -4.50 11.90
N ALA A 42 -5.88 -5.19 10.83
CA ALA A 42 -5.20 -5.04 9.54
C ALA A 42 -6.04 -4.16 8.60
N THR A 43 -5.39 -3.36 7.77
CA THR A 43 -6.09 -2.39 6.90
C THR A 43 -7.00 -3.04 5.85
N GLN A 44 -6.80 -4.32 5.53
CA GLN A 44 -7.73 -5.13 4.74
C GLN A 44 -9.13 -5.24 5.37
N ASP A 45 -9.23 -5.05 6.69
CA ASP A 45 -10.52 -5.03 7.41
C ASP A 45 -11.26 -3.70 7.25
N LEU A 46 -10.54 -2.64 6.90
CA LEU A 46 -11.09 -1.31 6.65
C LEU A 46 -11.47 -1.12 5.18
N TRP A 47 -10.55 -1.44 4.31
CA TRP A 47 -10.67 -1.23 2.87
C TRP A 47 -9.93 -2.35 2.15
N LYS A 48 -10.69 -3.29 1.59
CA LYS A 48 -10.13 -4.39 0.79
C LYS A 48 -9.46 -3.84 -0.47
N ASP A 49 -8.31 -4.40 -0.82
CA ASP A 49 -7.53 -4.07 -2.01
C ASP A 49 -7.15 -2.56 -2.07
N HIS A 50 -6.92 -1.95 -0.91
CA HIS A 50 -6.50 -0.54 -0.84
C HIS A 50 -5.09 -0.33 -1.39
N PRO A 51 -4.79 0.86 -1.96
CA PRO A 51 -3.42 1.20 -2.33
C PRO A 51 -2.54 1.32 -1.07
N GLU A 52 -1.28 0.90 -1.19
CA GLU A 52 -0.35 0.94 -0.07
C GLU A 52 0.89 1.77 -0.46
N LYS A 53 1.92 1.17 -1.03
CA LYS A 53 3.13 1.89 -1.46
C LYS A 53 3.02 2.38 -2.89
N ALA A 54 3.77 3.43 -3.19
CA ALA A 54 3.89 3.95 -4.54
C ALA A 54 5.36 4.03 -4.96
N LEU A 55 5.64 3.70 -6.21
CA LEU A 55 6.90 4.03 -6.86
C LEU A 55 6.86 5.50 -7.26
N VAL A 56 7.76 6.30 -6.68
CA VAL A 56 7.77 7.76 -6.87
C VAL A 56 9.07 8.18 -7.54
N PHE A 57 8.97 9.08 -8.50
CA PHE A 57 10.10 9.66 -9.22
C PHE A 57 10.11 11.19 -9.09
N ASN A 58 11.30 11.78 -9.12
CA ASN A 58 11.43 13.21 -9.31
C ASN A 58 10.97 13.59 -10.73
N PRO A 59 10.13 14.62 -10.91
CA PRO A 59 9.62 15.02 -12.22
C PRO A 59 10.72 15.36 -13.24
N GLU A 60 11.81 15.98 -12.80
CA GLU A 60 12.95 16.31 -13.66
C GLU A 60 13.65 15.04 -14.16
N PHE A 61 13.78 14.03 -13.28
CA PHE A 61 14.32 12.74 -13.67
C PHE A 61 13.44 12.04 -14.71
N VAL A 62 12.11 12.07 -14.53
CA VAL A 62 11.17 11.52 -15.53
C VAL A 62 11.33 12.18 -16.87
N ALA A 63 11.44 13.50 -16.90
CA ALA A 63 11.58 14.27 -18.13
C ALA A 63 12.91 13.96 -18.86
N ALA A 64 14.01 13.82 -18.11
CA ALA A 64 15.34 13.60 -18.67
C ALA A 64 15.63 12.11 -18.99
N HIS A 65 14.99 11.17 -18.32
CA HIS A 65 15.36 9.74 -18.31
C HIS A 65 14.17 8.81 -18.50
N ARG A 66 13.26 9.14 -19.43
CA ARG A 66 12.00 8.41 -19.65
C ARG A 66 12.21 6.89 -19.82
N ASP A 67 13.23 6.49 -20.59
CA ASP A 67 13.49 5.06 -20.85
C ASP A 67 13.98 4.32 -19.60
N GLN A 68 14.77 4.99 -18.74
CA GLN A 68 15.18 4.43 -17.46
C GLN A 68 13.98 4.26 -16.50
N VAL A 69 13.08 5.23 -16.47
CA VAL A 69 11.83 5.13 -15.69
C VAL A 69 11.01 3.94 -16.14
N LYS A 70 10.84 3.75 -17.47
CA LYS A 70 10.15 2.58 -18.04
C LYS A 70 10.84 1.27 -17.66
N ALA A 71 12.16 1.22 -17.70
CA ALA A 71 12.92 0.02 -17.31
C ALA A 71 12.73 -0.33 -15.84
N ILE A 72 12.76 0.67 -14.95
CA ILE A 72 12.48 0.50 -13.52
C ILE A 72 11.04 0.01 -13.30
N MET A 73 10.06 0.61 -13.98
CA MET A 73 8.67 0.17 -13.91
C MET A 73 8.50 -1.30 -14.33
N LYS A 74 9.14 -1.71 -15.42
CA LYS A 74 9.13 -3.11 -15.89
C LYS A 74 9.71 -4.05 -14.83
N ALA A 75 10.86 -3.72 -14.26
CA ALA A 75 11.48 -4.54 -13.21
C ALA A 75 10.57 -4.70 -11.98
N VAL A 76 9.90 -3.61 -11.54
CA VAL A 76 8.94 -3.67 -10.43
C VAL A 76 7.72 -4.52 -10.78
N LEU A 77 7.20 -4.43 -12.01
CA LEU A 77 6.06 -5.23 -12.45
C LEU A 77 6.42 -6.72 -12.55
N GLU A 78 7.59 -7.07 -13.07
CA GLU A 78 8.10 -8.44 -13.08
C GLU A 78 8.27 -8.99 -11.66
N ALA A 79 8.90 -8.22 -10.77
CA ALA A 79 9.05 -8.58 -9.36
C ALA A 79 7.69 -8.76 -8.66
N SER A 80 6.70 -7.94 -8.99
CA SER A 80 5.35 -8.05 -8.42
C SER A 80 4.67 -9.37 -8.80
N VAL A 81 4.83 -9.81 -10.05
CA VAL A 81 4.33 -11.12 -10.52
C VAL A 81 5.07 -12.26 -9.82
N TYR A 82 6.40 -12.13 -9.69
CA TYR A 82 7.23 -13.14 -9.01
C TYR A 82 6.82 -13.33 -7.55
N VAL A 83 6.57 -12.24 -6.81
CA VAL A 83 6.15 -12.27 -5.40
C VAL A 83 4.77 -12.87 -5.22
N ASP A 84 3.85 -12.69 -6.17
CA ASP A 84 2.50 -13.24 -6.09
C ASP A 84 2.46 -14.76 -6.33
N ASP A 85 3.48 -15.36 -6.94
CA ASP A 85 3.54 -16.82 -7.11
C ASP A 85 3.78 -17.50 -5.76
N PRO A 86 2.84 -18.34 -5.29
CA PRO A 86 2.99 -19.04 -4.01
C PRO A 86 4.27 -19.87 -3.88
N LYS A 87 4.85 -20.32 -5.01
CA LYS A 87 6.09 -21.10 -5.01
C LYS A 87 7.31 -20.30 -4.59
N ASN A 88 7.28 -19.00 -4.76
CA ASN A 88 8.40 -18.11 -4.51
C ASN A 88 8.38 -17.47 -3.12
N LYS A 89 7.31 -17.63 -2.35
CA LYS A 89 7.10 -16.89 -1.09
C LYS A 89 8.22 -17.12 -0.07
N ASP A 90 8.66 -18.36 0.12
CA ASP A 90 9.75 -18.69 1.06
C ASP A 90 11.09 -18.04 0.61
N GLU A 91 11.40 -18.09 -0.70
CA GLU A 91 12.59 -17.44 -1.25
C GLU A 91 12.49 -15.92 -1.12
N VAL A 92 11.36 -15.32 -1.49
CA VAL A 92 11.10 -13.89 -1.33
C VAL A 92 11.27 -13.46 0.12
N ALA A 93 10.68 -14.19 1.08
CA ALA A 93 10.77 -13.88 2.50
C ALA A 93 12.23 -13.90 3.01
N LYS A 94 13.03 -14.85 2.53
CA LYS A 94 14.46 -14.93 2.86
C LYS A 94 15.27 -13.77 2.28
N ILE A 95 15.01 -13.42 1.01
CA ILE A 95 15.70 -12.31 0.33
C ILE A 95 15.38 -11.00 1.03
N ILE A 96 14.09 -10.63 1.13
CA ILE A 96 13.69 -9.34 1.68
C ILE A 96 13.88 -9.24 3.19
N GLY A 97 13.92 -10.38 3.90
CA GLY A 97 14.26 -10.45 5.32
C GLY A 97 15.73 -10.17 5.62
N GLY A 98 16.59 -10.19 4.59
CA GLY A 98 18.03 -9.93 4.75
C GLY A 98 18.35 -8.49 5.21
N PRO A 99 19.56 -8.29 5.77
CA PRO A 99 19.95 -7.01 6.38
C PRO A 99 20.03 -5.83 5.41
N SER A 100 20.19 -6.10 4.12
CA SER A 100 20.22 -5.06 3.08
C SER A 100 18.83 -4.60 2.64
N TYR A 101 17.77 -5.23 3.14
CA TYR A 101 16.38 -4.96 2.76
C TYR A 101 15.52 -4.61 3.98
N VAL A 102 14.47 -5.39 4.25
CA VAL A 102 13.56 -5.13 5.38
C VAL A 102 14.23 -5.40 6.73
N ASN A 103 15.18 -6.33 6.77
CA ASN A 103 15.88 -6.75 8.00
C ASN A 103 14.91 -7.19 9.11
N ALA A 104 14.02 -8.10 8.76
CA ALA A 104 13.03 -8.67 9.67
C ALA A 104 12.99 -10.21 9.53
N PRO A 105 12.51 -10.96 10.55
CA PRO A 105 12.49 -12.42 10.50
C PRO A 105 11.73 -12.95 9.28
N ALA A 106 12.36 -13.82 8.49
CA ALA A 106 11.80 -14.35 7.26
C ALA A 106 10.49 -15.13 7.49
N ASP A 107 10.37 -15.85 8.60
CA ASP A 107 9.15 -16.57 8.97
C ASP A 107 7.95 -15.65 9.23
N VAL A 108 8.20 -14.45 9.77
CA VAL A 108 7.16 -13.42 9.93
C VAL A 108 6.73 -12.87 8.55
N ILE A 109 7.69 -12.61 7.68
CA ILE A 109 7.42 -12.12 6.33
C ILE A 109 6.64 -13.16 5.54
N ASP A 110 7.08 -14.41 5.55
CA ASP A 110 6.42 -15.52 4.84
C ASP A 110 4.96 -15.68 5.30
N ALA A 111 4.72 -15.70 6.61
CA ALA A 111 3.38 -15.77 7.16
C ALA A 111 2.49 -14.60 6.67
N ARG A 112 3.01 -13.37 6.61
CA ARG A 112 2.27 -12.21 6.11
C ARG A 112 1.98 -12.31 4.61
N LEU A 113 2.93 -12.76 3.81
CA LEU A 113 2.74 -13.02 2.39
C LEU A 113 1.73 -14.15 2.14
N ALA A 114 1.67 -15.14 3.00
CA ALA A 114 0.69 -16.22 2.95
C ALA A 114 -0.71 -15.81 3.46
N GLY A 115 -0.85 -14.64 4.07
CA GLY A 115 -2.09 -14.19 4.70
C GLY A 115 -2.35 -14.81 6.07
N ASP A 116 -1.34 -15.44 6.69
CA ASP A 116 -1.41 -16.06 8.01
C ASP A 116 -0.98 -15.06 9.09
N TYR A 117 -1.94 -14.61 9.86
CA TYR A 117 -1.72 -13.58 10.87
C TYR A 117 -1.93 -14.13 12.27
N ASN A 118 -0.84 -14.31 13.02
CA ASN A 118 -0.93 -14.33 14.46
C ASN A 118 -1.16 -12.89 14.93
N LEU A 119 -2.31 -12.64 15.53
CA LEU A 119 -2.68 -11.30 16.02
C LEU A 119 -2.10 -11.00 17.39
N GLY A 120 -1.68 -12.03 18.12
CA GLY A 120 -1.11 -11.89 19.46
C GLY A 120 -2.14 -11.71 20.58
N GLY A 121 -1.67 -11.72 21.82
CA GLY A 121 -2.53 -11.60 22.99
C GLY A 121 -3.64 -12.65 23.02
N THR A 122 -4.87 -12.21 23.30
CA THR A 122 -6.07 -13.06 23.29
C THR A 122 -6.80 -13.10 21.94
N LEU A 123 -6.29 -12.40 20.91
CA LEU A 123 -6.95 -12.28 19.61
C LEU A 123 -6.74 -13.49 18.71
N GLY A 124 -5.74 -14.34 19.01
CA GLY A 124 -5.50 -15.58 18.29
C GLY A 124 -4.93 -15.39 16.89
N ALA A 125 -5.31 -16.29 15.98
CA ALA A 125 -4.87 -16.27 14.59
C ALA A 125 -6.01 -15.89 13.64
N LYS A 126 -5.65 -15.21 12.54
CA LYS A 126 -6.55 -14.85 11.44
C LYS A 126 -5.93 -15.25 10.12
N LYS A 127 -6.73 -15.83 9.23
CA LYS A 127 -6.34 -16.17 7.86
C LYS A 127 -7.04 -15.22 6.89
N PHE A 128 -6.26 -14.46 6.14
CA PHE A 128 -6.74 -13.70 4.98
C PHE A 128 -6.60 -14.57 3.72
N THR A 129 -7.68 -15.15 3.25
CA THR A 129 -7.66 -16.06 2.09
C THR A 129 -7.85 -15.27 0.78
N ASN A 130 -8.91 -14.46 0.72
CA ASN A 130 -9.24 -13.66 -0.47
C ASN A 130 -8.75 -12.21 -0.37
N ASP A 131 -8.35 -11.80 0.83
CA ASP A 131 -7.92 -10.45 1.19
C ASP A 131 -6.43 -10.44 1.56
N ALA A 132 -5.66 -11.47 1.19
CA ALA A 132 -4.21 -11.51 1.38
C ALA A 132 -3.55 -10.39 0.57
N MET A 133 -2.39 -9.93 1.06
CA MET A 133 -1.59 -8.93 0.36
C MET A 133 -1.21 -9.44 -1.04
N LYS A 134 -1.38 -8.59 -2.04
CA LYS A 134 -1.09 -8.87 -3.44
C LYS A 134 -0.19 -7.78 -4.01
N PHE A 135 0.65 -8.15 -4.94
CA PHE A 135 1.60 -7.22 -5.59
C PHE A 135 1.29 -6.98 -7.06
N SER A 136 0.72 -7.94 -7.75
CA SER A 136 0.33 -7.84 -9.17
C SER A 136 -1.17 -8.09 -9.39
N ASP A 137 -1.69 -9.22 -8.91
CA ASP A 137 -3.07 -9.70 -9.18
C ASP A 137 -3.44 -9.58 -10.67
N GLY A 138 -2.55 -10.03 -11.56
CA GLY A 138 -2.74 -9.91 -13.00
C GLY A 138 -2.71 -8.48 -13.53
N GLY A 139 -1.98 -7.58 -12.87
CA GLY A 139 -1.82 -6.18 -13.25
C GLY A 139 -2.81 -5.21 -12.58
N LYS A 140 -3.79 -5.70 -11.83
CA LYS A 140 -4.81 -4.85 -11.18
C LYS A 140 -4.24 -4.01 -10.05
N VAL A 141 -3.24 -4.53 -9.30
CA VAL A 141 -2.66 -3.87 -8.14
C VAL A 141 -1.77 -2.69 -8.55
N ASN A 142 -0.96 -2.89 -9.59
CA ASN A 142 0.03 -1.89 -10.00
C ASN A 142 -0.58 -0.75 -10.83
N PHE A 143 -1.81 -0.88 -11.30
CA PHE A 143 -2.44 0.17 -12.11
C PHE A 143 -2.62 1.46 -11.30
N PRO A 144 -1.98 2.57 -11.70
CA PRO A 144 -1.99 3.81 -10.94
C PRO A 144 -3.28 4.60 -11.19
N ARG A 145 -4.29 4.34 -10.37
CA ARG A 145 -5.63 4.93 -10.51
C ARG A 145 -5.67 6.39 -10.12
N TYR A 146 -6.24 7.23 -10.97
CA TYR A 146 -6.56 8.63 -10.60
C TYR A 146 -7.53 8.69 -9.43
N GLY A 147 -8.48 7.76 -9.36
CA GLY A 147 -9.45 7.66 -8.25
C GLY A 147 -8.78 7.56 -6.88
N TYR A 148 -7.65 6.84 -6.76
CA TYR A 148 -6.87 6.79 -5.52
C TYR A 148 -6.19 8.11 -5.20
N GLY A 149 -5.60 8.77 -6.21
CA GLY A 149 -5.02 10.11 -6.03
C GLY A 149 -6.05 11.13 -5.56
N ILE A 150 -7.26 11.07 -6.09
CA ILE A 150 -8.38 11.93 -5.68
C ILE A 150 -8.81 11.60 -4.24
N TRP A 151 -8.88 10.32 -3.87
CA TRP A 151 -9.21 9.91 -2.51
C TRP A 151 -8.20 10.47 -1.49
N PHE A 152 -6.91 10.34 -1.75
CA PHE A 152 -5.88 10.89 -0.86
C PHE A 152 -5.99 12.40 -0.71
N GLN A 153 -6.17 13.14 -1.81
CA GLN A 153 -6.36 14.59 -1.77
C GLN A 153 -7.61 14.97 -0.96
N ALA A 154 -8.69 14.23 -1.14
CA ALA A 154 -9.93 14.43 -0.39
C ALA A 154 -9.72 14.20 1.12
N GLN A 155 -8.94 13.18 1.52
CA GLN A 155 -8.60 12.99 2.94
C GLN A 155 -7.67 14.11 3.45
N TYR A 156 -6.72 14.57 2.65
CA TYR A 156 -5.91 15.73 3.02
C TYR A 156 -6.76 16.98 3.22
N ALA A 157 -7.71 17.26 2.34
CA ALA A 157 -8.63 18.39 2.49
C ALA A 157 -9.50 18.26 3.76
N ARG A 158 -9.89 17.03 4.12
CA ARG A 158 -10.66 16.75 5.32
C ARG A 158 -9.88 17.00 6.62
N PHE A 159 -8.64 16.52 6.68
CA PHE A 159 -7.84 16.52 7.92
C PHE A 159 -6.90 17.73 8.02
N TYR A 160 -6.55 18.35 6.90
CA TYR A 160 -5.62 19.48 6.81
C TYR A 160 -6.15 20.54 5.84
N PRO A 161 -7.34 21.13 6.12
CA PRO A 161 -8.01 22.06 5.20
C PRO A 161 -7.13 23.26 4.84
N ASP A 162 -6.36 23.79 5.80
CA ASP A 162 -5.47 24.94 5.53
C ASP A 162 -4.38 24.63 4.52
N LYS A 163 -3.89 23.38 4.47
CA LYS A 163 -2.86 22.94 3.51
C LYS A 163 -3.41 22.71 2.10
N MET A 164 -4.72 22.52 2.00
CA MET A 164 -5.42 22.27 0.74
C MET A 164 -6.25 23.46 0.27
N ALA A 165 -6.16 24.61 0.97
CA ALA A 165 -6.87 25.83 0.60
C ALA A 165 -6.55 26.23 -0.85
N GLY A 166 -7.60 26.47 -1.66
CA GLY A 166 -7.47 26.80 -3.07
C GLY A 166 -7.20 25.62 -4.03
N THR A 167 -7.21 24.38 -3.51
CA THR A 167 -7.09 23.16 -4.32
C THR A 167 -8.45 22.48 -4.43
N ASP A 168 -9.24 22.89 -5.43
CA ASP A 168 -10.60 22.35 -5.62
C ASP A 168 -10.66 21.31 -6.75
N ASP A 169 -9.72 21.34 -7.69
CA ASP A 169 -9.67 20.41 -8.82
C ASP A 169 -8.72 19.22 -8.54
N PHE A 170 -9.17 18.30 -7.70
CA PHE A 170 -8.41 17.09 -7.36
C PHE A 170 -8.13 16.19 -8.57
N ALA A 171 -9.01 16.20 -9.56
CA ALA A 171 -8.81 15.38 -10.76
C ALA A 171 -7.64 15.90 -11.60
N SER A 172 -7.51 17.22 -11.77
CA SER A 172 -6.37 17.83 -12.48
C SER A 172 -5.07 17.58 -11.74
N VAL A 173 -5.06 17.69 -10.41
CA VAL A 173 -3.87 17.40 -9.60
C VAL A 173 -3.49 15.91 -9.71
N ALA A 174 -4.44 15.00 -9.61
CA ALA A 174 -4.18 13.57 -9.77
C ALA A 174 -3.55 13.26 -11.13
N LYS A 175 -4.07 13.84 -12.21
CA LYS A 175 -3.51 13.67 -13.56
C LYS A 175 -2.09 14.20 -13.72
N LYS A 176 -1.72 15.25 -12.99
CA LYS A 176 -0.35 15.78 -13.02
C LYS A 176 0.64 14.94 -12.21
N LEU A 177 0.19 14.34 -11.12
CA LEU A 177 1.04 13.58 -10.21
C LEU A 177 1.21 12.12 -10.61
N ILE A 178 0.20 11.52 -11.22
CA ILE A 178 0.17 10.08 -11.51
C ILE A 178 0.58 9.84 -12.96
N LEU A 179 1.67 9.09 -13.15
CA LEU A 179 2.23 8.74 -14.47
C LEU A 179 1.45 7.62 -15.15
N GLN A 180 0.12 7.74 -15.22
CA GLN A 180 -0.74 6.69 -15.78
C GLN A 180 -0.46 6.43 -17.26
N ASP A 181 -0.23 7.48 -18.06
CA ASP A 181 0.07 7.34 -19.49
C ASP A 181 1.36 6.54 -19.71
N LEU A 182 2.39 6.80 -18.90
CA LEU A 182 3.65 6.06 -18.96
C LEU A 182 3.46 4.60 -18.53
N TYR A 183 2.64 4.37 -17.49
CA TYR A 183 2.27 3.01 -17.08
C TYR A 183 1.55 2.26 -18.21
N LEU A 184 0.62 2.89 -18.91
CA LEU A 184 -0.12 2.29 -20.02
C LEU A 184 0.80 1.87 -21.19
N GLU A 185 1.83 2.66 -21.50
CA GLU A 185 2.84 2.28 -22.46
C GLU A 185 3.59 1.01 -22.02
N VAL A 186 4.06 0.99 -20.77
CA VAL A 186 4.78 -0.17 -20.20
C VAL A 186 3.89 -1.40 -20.14
N ALA A 187 2.65 -1.26 -19.70
CA ALA A 187 1.67 -2.35 -19.61
C ALA A 187 1.40 -2.96 -20.99
N LYS A 188 1.29 -2.13 -22.03
CA LYS A 188 1.14 -2.59 -23.42
C LYS A 188 2.37 -3.39 -23.89
N GLU A 189 3.58 -2.90 -23.63
CA GLU A 189 4.82 -3.58 -23.97
C GLU A 189 4.97 -4.94 -23.26
N MET A 190 4.55 -5.01 -21.99
CA MET A 190 4.59 -6.22 -21.18
C MET A 190 3.36 -7.11 -21.33
N LYS A 191 2.36 -6.71 -22.10
CA LYS A 191 1.07 -7.41 -22.28
C LYS A 191 0.32 -7.61 -20.96
N ILE A 192 0.41 -6.64 -20.06
CA ILE A 192 -0.32 -6.62 -18.78
C ILE A 192 -1.72 -6.09 -19.03
N ALA A 193 -2.72 -6.78 -18.49
CA ALA A 193 -4.10 -6.31 -18.54
C ALA A 193 -4.27 -5.03 -17.70
N VAL A 194 -4.98 -4.06 -18.24
CA VAL A 194 -5.26 -2.79 -17.58
C VAL A 194 -6.74 -2.75 -17.18
N PRO A 195 -7.06 -2.45 -15.92
CA PRO A 195 -8.45 -2.24 -15.51
C PRO A 195 -9.08 -1.03 -16.22
N ASP A 196 -10.36 -1.13 -16.51
CA ASP A 196 -11.18 -0.05 -17.13
C ASP A 196 -11.96 0.78 -16.10
N ASP A 197 -11.72 0.56 -14.82
CA ASP A 197 -12.50 1.10 -13.70
C ASP A 197 -11.76 2.15 -12.86
N ASP A 198 -10.93 2.98 -13.51
CA ASP A 198 -10.06 3.99 -12.87
C ASP A 198 -10.80 4.93 -11.90
N MET A 199 -11.99 5.38 -12.27
CA MET A 199 -12.84 6.29 -11.48
C MET A 199 -14.01 5.59 -10.81
N LYS A 200 -13.92 4.28 -10.59
CA LYS A 200 -14.96 3.51 -9.91
C LYS A 200 -15.08 3.94 -8.45
N PRO A 201 -16.30 4.08 -7.93
CA PRO A 201 -16.51 4.35 -6.52
C PRO A 201 -15.85 3.30 -5.61
N ILE A 202 -15.30 3.75 -4.50
CA ILE A 202 -14.59 2.95 -3.50
C ILE A 202 -15.52 2.73 -2.31
N THR A 203 -15.80 1.48 -1.96
CA THR A 203 -16.61 1.14 -0.78
C THR A 203 -15.72 0.69 0.35
N MET A 204 -15.80 1.37 1.51
CA MET A 204 -15.10 0.97 2.71
C MET A 204 -15.72 -0.31 3.28
N LYS A 205 -14.89 -1.31 3.59
CA LYS A 205 -15.37 -2.59 4.12
C LYS A 205 -15.89 -2.46 5.55
N LEU A 206 -15.31 -1.55 6.33
CA LEU A 206 -15.61 -1.38 7.75
C LEU A 206 -17.05 -0.91 8.00
N ASP A 207 -17.50 0.09 7.27
CA ASP A 207 -18.75 0.82 7.55
C ASP A 207 -19.66 0.98 6.31
N GLY A 208 -19.23 0.46 5.15
CA GLY A 208 -19.98 0.55 3.91
C GLY A 208 -20.01 1.95 3.27
N VAL A 209 -19.26 2.92 3.80
CA VAL A 209 -19.19 4.26 3.23
C VAL A 209 -18.63 4.18 1.82
N VAL A 210 -19.30 4.84 0.88
CA VAL A 210 -18.90 4.91 -0.52
C VAL A 210 -18.24 6.27 -0.80
N PHE A 211 -17.02 6.23 -1.30
CA PHE A 211 -16.34 7.38 -1.86
C PHE A 211 -16.44 7.37 -3.38
N ASP A 212 -17.05 8.40 -3.97
CA ASP A 212 -17.10 8.58 -5.41
C ASP A 212 -16.01 9.59 -5.84
N PRO A 213 -14.98 9.14 -6.60
CA PRO A 213 -13.93 10.04 -7.09
C PRO A 213 -14.43 11.18 -7.98
N LYS A 214 -15.61 11.03 -8.59
CA LYS A 214 -16.25 12.09 -9.39
C LYS A 214 -16.92 13.16 -8.53
N LYS A 215 -17.13 12.87 -7.24
CA LYS A 215 -17.79 13.74 -6.26
C LYS A 215 -17.06 13.74 -4.92
N PRO A 216 -15.77 14.08 -4.89
CA PRO A 216 -14.90 13.85 -3.73
C PRO A 216 -15.34 14.57 -2.46
N GLY A 217 -16.11 15.65 -2.57
CA GLY A 217 -16.61 16.42 -1.43
C GLY A 217 -17.90 15.90 -0.79
N GLU A 218 -18.55 14.87 -1.33
CA GLU A 218 -19.84 14.39 -0.81
C GLU A 218 -19.71 13.36 0.31
N SER A 219 -18.62 12.60 0.36
CA SER A 219 -18.47 11.44 1.26
C SER A 219 -18.32 11.77 2.75
N TRP A 220 -18.04 13.02 3.13
CA TRP A 220 -17.88 13.44 4.54
C TRP A 220 -18.73 14.66 4.95
N LYS A 221 -19.66 15.08 4.10
CA LYS A 221 -20.60 16.18 4.41
C LYS A 221 -21.82 15.76 5.24
N LYS A 222 -21.76 14.57 5.84
CA LYS A 222 -22.83 14.07 6.71
C LYS A 222 -22.57 14.36 8.15
#